data_f9d0adcc4f4abf1ac0fa30f512783d1f
#
_entry.id   f9d0adcc4f4abf1ac0fa30f512783d1f
#
_cell.length_a   1.000
_cell.length_b   1.000
_cell.length_c   1.000
_cell.angle_alpha   90.00
_cell.angle_beta   90.00
_cell.angle_gamma   90.00
#
_symmetry.space_group_name_H-M   'P 1'
#
loop_
_entity.id
_entity.type
_entity.pdbx_description
1 polymer ?
#
loop_
_entity_poly.entity_id
_entity_poly.type
_entity_poly.pdbx_seq_one_letter_code
_entity_poly.pdbx_strand_id
1 'polypeptide(L)'
;MKVVLSGEGADELFGGYNIYREPLALQKVAWIPEKIRRAVSRQAKKLPDRRGKSFLIRAGQRVEERFIGNAHIFTDEERRELLKNPTDTPSCQEFLRKTYEEAAGLSDPEKMQNIDLKYWLAGDILQKTDRMSMAHSLEVRVPSWTGMCSRLSGHFRRSKICPRKDEVSV
;
A
#
# COMPACT_ATOMS: atom_id res chain seq x y z
N MET A 1 1.08 -34.71 8.53
CA MET A 1 0.99 -33.24 8.35
C MET A 1 0.15 -32.98 7.11
N LYS A 2 -0.86 -32.11 7.19
CA LYS A 2 -1.68 -31.74 6.04
C LYS A 2 -1.10 -30.47 5.40
N VAL A 3 -1.10 -30.42 4.08
CA VAL A 3 -0.60 -29.28 3.30
C VAL A 3 -1.76 -28.65 2.56
N VAL A 4 -1.84 -27.32 2.57
CA VAL A 4 -2.82 -26.53 1.80
C VAL A 4 -2.10 -25.45 0.99
N LEU A 5 -2.72 -25.03 -0.11
CA LEU A 5 -2.26 -23.91 -0.92
C LEU A 5 -3.09 -22.67 -0.58
N SER A 6 -2.41 -21.53 -0.45
CA SER A 6 -3.02 -20.22 -0.23
C SER A 6 -2.67 -19.25 -1.35
N GLY A 7 -3.57 -18.33 -1.65
CA GLY A 7 -3.37 -17.24 -2.62
C GLY A 7 -2.70 -15.98 -2.04
N GLU A 8 -2.23 -16.03 -0.79
CA GLU A 8 -1.60 -14.87 -0.15
C GLU A 8 -0.48 -14.25 -0.99
N GLY A 9 -0.35 -12.94 -0.95
CA GLY A 9 0.68 -12.20 -1.68
C GLY A 9 0.41 -11.99 -3.18
N ALA A 10 -0.67 -12.55 -3.72
CA ALA A 10 -0.99 -12.34 -5.13
C ALA A 10 -1.40 -10.89 -5.41
N ASP A 11 -2.20 -10.28 -4.55
CA ASP A 11 -2.65 -8.89 -4.70
C ASP A 11 -1.49 -7.90 -4.61
N GLU A 12 -0.54 -8.14 -3.72
CA GLU A 12 0.67 -7.32 -3.58
C GLU A 12 1.59 -7.47 -4.79
N LEU A 13 1.74 -8.69 -5.32
CA LEU A 13 2.60 -8.96 -6.47
C LEU A 13 2.02 -8.43 -7.78
N PHE A 14 0.71 -8.63 -8.01
CA PHE A 14 0.06 -8.32 -9.27
C PHE A 14 -0.77 -7.03 -9.24
N GLY A 15 -0.79 -6.32 -8.11
CA GLY A 15 -1.48 -5.03 -7.97
C GLY A 15 -3.01 -5.18 -7.90
N GLY A 16 -3.52 -6.22 -7.24
CA GLY A 16 -4.95 -6.51 -7.14
C GLY A 16 -5.74 -5.51 -6.28
N TYR A 17 -5.09 -4.88 -5.31
CA TYR A 17 -5.76 -3.91 -4.44
C TYR A 17 -6.17 -2.63 -5.18
N ASN A 18 -7.41 -2.20 -4.95
CA ASN A 18 -7.94 -0.96 -5.55
C ASN A 18 -7.12 0.28 -5.18
N ILE A 19 -6.43 0.28 -4.04
CA ILE A 19 -5.61 1.42 -3.61
C ILE A 19 -4.46 1.71 -4.58
N TYR A 20 -3.91 0.70 -5.24
CA TYR A 20 -2.85 0.88 -6.24
C TYR A 20 -3.30 1.61 -7.51
N ARG A 21 -4.62 1.73 -7.71
CA ARG A 21 -5.21 2.54 -8.81
C ARG A 21 -5.34 4.02 -8.45
N GLU A 22 -5.21 4.36 -7.18
CA GLU A 22 -5.32 5.75 -6.73
C GLU A 22 -4.39 6.71 -7.48
N PRO A 23 -3.08 6.41 -7.67
CA PRO A 23 -2.19 7.29 -8.42
C PRO A 23 -2.66 7.57 -9.84
N LEU A 24 -3.29 6.60 -10.52
CA LEU A 24 -3.85 6.78 -11.86
C LEU A 24 -5.01 7.78 -11.85
N ALA A 25 -5.86 7.74 -10.82
CA ALA A 25 -6.94 8.72 -10.67
C ALA A 25 -6.38 10.13 -10.41
N LEU A 26 -5.29 10.24 -9.65
CA LEU A 26 -4.63 11.50 -9.33
C LEU A 26 -3.85 12.09 -10.52
N GLN A 27 -3.44 11.26 -11.49
CA GLN A 27 -2.82 11.75 -12.74
C GLN A 27 -3.71 12.73 -13.50
N LYS A 28 -5.04 12.60 -13.39
CA LYS A 28 -6.00 13.52 -14.03
C LYS A 28 -5.83 14.98 -13.59
N VAL A 29 -5.23 15.22 -12.43
CA VAL A 29 -4.97 16.56 -11.89
C VAL A 29 -3.47 16.88 -11.81
N ALA A 30 -2.62 16.02 -12.36
CA ALA A 30 -1.17 16.18 -12.32
C ALA A 30 -0.66 17.39 -13.13
N TRP A 31 -1.44 17.86 -14.12
CA TRP A 31 -1.17 19.08 -14.89
C TRP A 31 -1.23 20.35 -14.04
N ILE A 32 -1.92 20.31 -12.88
CA ILE A 32 -1.97 21.43 -11.93
C ILE A 32 -0.64 21.51 -11.17
N PRO A 33 0.01 22.69 -11.10
CA PRO A 33 1.27 22.85 -10.37
C PRO A 33 1.18 22.36 -8.92
N GLU A 34 2.23 21.68 -8.45
CA GLU A 34 2.27 21.07 -7.10
C GLU A 34 1.95 22.10 -5.99
N LYS A 35 2.45 23.34 -6.13
CA LYS A 35 2.18 24.41 -5.16
C LYS A 35 0.70 24.68 -4.99
N ILE A 36 -0.07 24.70 -6.08
CA ILE A 36 -1.52 24.92 -6.08
C ILE A 36 -2.22 23.71 -5.46
N ARG A 37 -1.87 22.50 -5.88
CA ARG A 37 -2.44 21.27 -5.32
C ARG A 37 -2.20 21.17 -3.80
N ARG A 38 -1.00 21.53 -3.32
CA ARG A 38 -0.69 21.57 -1.88
C ARG A 38 -1.50 22.64 -1.14
N ALA A 39 -1.73 23.81 -1.72
CA ALA A 39 -2.56 24.86 -1.13
C ALA A 39 -4.03 24.41 -1.01
N VAL A 40 -4.58 23.82 -2.08
CA VAL A 40 -5.93 23.24 -2.08
C VAL A 40 -6.07 22.14 -1.05
N SER A 41 -5.09 21.23 -0.96
CA SER A 41 -5.06 20.14 0.03
C SER A 41 -5.10 20.67 1.47
N ARG A 42 -4.32 21.73 1.77
CA ARG A 42 -4.32 22.35 3.10
C ARG A 42 -5.69 22.96 3.45
N GLN A 43 -6.34 23.62 2.50
CA GLN A 43 -7.68 24.16 2.73
C GLN A 43 -8.74 23.06 2.85
N ALA A 44 -8.64 22.02 2.02
CA ALA A 44 -9.56 20.89 2.07
C ALA A 44 -9.55 20.16 3.42
N LYS A 45 -8.40 20.10 4.12
CA LYS A 45 -8.32 19.51 5.47
C LYS A 45 -9.23 20.22 6.48
N LYS A 46 -9.46 21.54 6.31
CA LYS A 46 -10.27 22.35 7.23
C LYS A 46 -11.78 22.26 6.95
N LEU A 47 -12.17 21.69 5.81
CA LEU A 47 -13.58 21.55 5.44
C LEU A 47 -14.22 20.36 6.15
N PRO A 48 -15.54 20.40 6.43
CA PRO A 48 -16.29 19.26 6.92
C PRO A 48 -16.22 18.09 5.92
N ASP A 49 -16.46 16.88 6.40
CA ASP A 49 -16.41 15.70 5.55
C ASP A 49 -17.51 15.74 4.48
N ARG A 50 -17.07 15.84 3.22
CA ARG A 50 -17.91 15.82 2.03
C ARG A 50 -17.29 14.93 0.95
N ARG A 51 -18.11 14.45 0.03
CA ARG A 51 -17.65 13.71 -1.15
C ARG A 51 -16.58 14.51 -1.88
N GLY A 52 -15.43 13.87 -2.16
CA GLY A 52 -14.31 14.48 -2.88
C GLY A 52 -13.24 15.14 -1.99
N LYS A 53 -13.50 15.41 -0.70
CA LYS A 53 -12.50 15.97 0.23
C LYS A 53 -11.22 15.12 0.26
N SER A 54 -11.35 13.82 0.44
CA SER A 54 -10.22 12.90 0.46
C SER A 54 -9.41 12.92 -0.84
N PHE A 55 -10.07 13.06 -1.99
CA PHE A 55 -9.39 13.20 -3.28
C PHE A 55 -8.54 14.47 -3.34
N LEU A 56 -9.10 15.62 -2.92
CA LEU A 56 -8.38 16.90 -2.90
C LEU A 56 -7.17 16.87 -1.94
N ILE A 57 -7.32 16.24 -0.78
CA ILE A 57 -6.23 16.08 0.18
C ILE A 57 -5.11 15.25 -0.43
N ARG A 58 -5.44 14.10 -1.00
CA ARG A 58 -4.46 13.19 -1.60
C ARG A 58 -3.79 13.76 -2.84
N ALA A 59 -4.52 14.53 -3.65
CA ALA A 59 -3.98 15.19 -4.84
C ALA A 59 -2.85 16.20 -4.53
N GLY A 60 -2.83 16.76 -3.33
CA GLY A 60 -1.78 17.67 -2.88
C GLY A 60 -0.60 17.00 -2.17
N GLN A 61 -0.60 15.69 -2.01
CA GLN A 61 0.42 14.92 -1.31
C GLN A 61 1.14 13.99 -2.27
N ARG A 62 2.45 13.78 -2.05
CA ARG A 62 3.21 12.72 -2.73
C ARG A 62 2.82 11.36 -2.16
N VAL A 63 3.12 10.28 -2.90
CA VAL A 63 2.84 8.93 -2.43
C VAL A 63 3.55 8.63 -1.11
N GLU A 64 4.78 9.09 -0.94
CA GLU A 64 5.59 8.94 0.26
C GLU A 64 4.97 9.63 1.50
N GLU A 65 4.17 10.68 1.27
CA GLU A 65 3.53 11.45 2.35
C GLU A 65 2.17 10.85 2.77
N ARG A 66 1.52 10.09 1.89
CA ARG A 66 0.13 9.63 2.11
C ARG A 66 -0.05 8.13 2.25
N PHE A 67 0.88 7.33 1.73
CA PHE A 67 0.78 5.89 1.76
C PHE A 67 1.85 5.28 2.68
N ILE A 68 1.41 4.63 3.73
CA ILE A 68 2.27 3.94 4.71
C ILE A 68 1.99 2.44 4.77
N GLY A 69 1.26 1.92 3.78
CA GLY A 69 0.87 0.52 3.67
C GLY A 69 -0.63 0.32 3.88
N ASN A 70 -1.13 -0.85 3.46
CA ASN A 70 -2.53 -1.25 3.64
C ASN A 70 -2.89 -1.47 5.12
N ALA A 71 -1.91 -1.65 6.00
CA ALA A 71 -2.08 -1.78 7.45
C ALA A 71 -2.40 -0.46 8.17
N HIS A 72 -2.53 0.66 7.46
CA HIS A 72 -2.77 1.96 8.07
C HIS A 72 -4.16 2.04 8.73
N ILE A 73 -4.21 1.82 10.04
CA ILE A 73 -5.43 1.88 10.85
C ILE A 73 -5.51 3.20 11.61
N PHE A 74 -4.39 3.64 12.21
CA PHE A 74 -4.31 4.84 13.01
C PHE A 74 -3.31 5.84 12.44
N THR A 75 -3.65 7.13 12.47
CA THR A 75 -2.72 8.22 12.22
C THR A 75 -1.71 8.36 13.37
N ASP A 76 -0.60 9.07 13.15
CA ASP A 76 0.36 9.33 14.21
C ASP A 76 -0.24 10.16 15.36
N GLU A 77 -1.18 11.05 15.09
CA GLU A 77 -1.92 11.82 16.07
C GLU A 77 -2.81 10.90 16.92
N GLU A 78 -3.65 10.08 16.31
CA GLU A 78 -4.52 9.11 16.99
C GLU A 78 -3.69 8.12 17.83
N ARG A 79 -2.55 7.67 17.32
CA ARG A 79 -1.63 6.80 18.05
C ARG A 79 -1.12 7.47 19.33
N ARG A 80 -0.75 8.76 19.29
CA ARG A 80 -0.28 9.49 20.46
C ARG A 80 -1.38 9.68 21.50
N GLU A 81 -2.62 9.88 21.06
CA GLU A 81 -3.77 10.02 21.96
C GLU A 81 -4.14 8.70 22.65
N LEU A 82 -3.97 7.57 21.97
CA LEU A 82 -4.29 6.25 22.51
C LEU A 82 -3.25 5.73 23.50
N LEU A 83 -2.00 6.16 23.39
CA LEU A 83 -0.92 5.69 24.26
C LEU A 83 -0.94 6.41 25.61
N LYS A 84 -0.95 5.66 26.73
CA LYS A 84 -0.81 6.22 28.09
C LYS A 84 0.50 6.99 28.26
N ASN A 85 1.57 6.50 27.67
CA ASN A 85 2.88 7.11 27.67
C ASN A 85 3.34 7.25 26.23
N PRO A 86 3.07 8.37 25.56
CA PRO A 86 3.55 8.60 24.20
C PRO A 86 5.07 8.63 24.22
N THR A 87 5.67 7.65 23.55
CA THR A 87 7.12 7.59 23.34
C THR A 87 7.50 8.44 22.14
N ASP A 88 8.68 9.02 22.18
CA ASP A 88 9.25 9.78 21.06
C ASP A 88 9.74 8.83 19.95
N THR A 89 8.78 8.07 19.40
CA THR A 89 9.04 7.14 18.30
C THR A 89 8.94 7.87 16.97
N PRO A 90 9.79 7.53 15.98
CA PRO A 90 9.71 8.13 14.65
C PRO A 90 8.32 7.94 14.03
N SER A 91 7.92 8.88 13.19
CA SER A 91 6.68 8.76 12.42
C SER A 91 6.75 7.59 11.45
N CYS A 92 5.59 7.08 11.03
CA CYS A 92 5.54 6.02 10.03
C CYS A 92 6.23 6.43 8.73
N GLN A 93 6.10 7.69 8.32
CA GLN A 93 6.77 8.24 7.14
C GLN A 93 8.30 8.24 7.29
N GLU A 94 8.80 8.60 8.46
CA GLU A 94 10.24 8.60 8.73
C GLU A 94 10.81 7.17 8.73
N PHE A 95 10.08 6.23 9.30
CA PHE A 95 10.44 4.81 9.26
C PHE A 95 10.51 4.27 7.83
N LEU A 96 9.57 4.65 6.97
CA LEU A 96 9.50 4.19 5.58
C LEU A 96 10.42 4.95 4.63
N ARG A 97 11.02 6.07 5.05
CA ARG A 97 11.81 6.97 4.20
C ARG A 97 12.88 6.22 3.40
N LYS A 98 13.68 5.39 4.05
CA LYS A 98 14.73 4.63 3.39
C LYS A 98 14.20 3.73 2.28
N THR A 99 13.07 3.06 2.51
CA THR A 99 12.44 2.18 1.51
C THR A 99 11.94 2.97 0.31
N TYR A 100 11.40 4.17 0.53
CA TYR A 100 11.00 5.06 -0.56
C TYR A 100 12.19 5.61 -1.34
N GLU A 101 13.31 5.92 -0.68
CA GLU A 101 14.55 6.34 -1.33
C GLU A 101 15.11 5.22 -2.24
N GLU A 102 15.12 3.98 -1.76
CA GLU A 102 15.50 2.80 -2.56
C GLU A 102 14.58 2.58 -3.77
N ALA A 103 13.32 2.97 -3.66
CA ALA A 103 12.30 2.84 -4.69
C ALA A 103 12.14 4.10 -5.57
N ALA A 104 13.06 5.08 -5.50
CA ALA A 104 12.90 6.39 -6.16
C ALA A 104 12.67 6.31 -7.68
N GLY A 105 13.22 5.28 -8.35
CA GLY A 105 13.03 5.06 -9.79
C GLY A 105 11.74 4.36 -10.20
N LEU A 106 10.89 3.96 -9.24
CA LEU A 106 9.65 3.25 -9.50
C LEU A 106 8.47 4.21 -9.65
N SER A 107 7.43 3.78 -10.35
CA SER A 107 6.16 4.49 -10.41
C SER A 107 5.45 4.46 -9.05
N ASP A 108 4.50 5.40 -8.81
CA ASP A 108 3.76 5.47 -7.55
C ASP A 108 3.08 4.15 -7.15
N PRO A 109 2.36 3.43 -8.05
CA PRO A 109 1.82 2.11 -7.70
C PRO A 109 2.88 1.08 -7.32
N GLU A 110 4.02 1.07 -8.02
CA GLU A 110 5.12 0.14 -7.71
C GLU A 110 5.76 0.45 -6.35
N LYS A 111 5.89 1.74 -6.01
CA LYS A 111 6.32 2.15 -4.66
C LYS A 111 5.36 1.64 -3.58
N MET A 112 4.04 1.78 -3.81
CA MET A 112 3.02 1.29 -2.88
C MET A 112 3.10 -0.24 -2.72
N GLN A 113 3.20 -0.99 -3.81
CA GLN A 113 3.40 -2.44 -3.78
C GLN A 113 4.69 -2.82 -3.03
N ASN A 114 5.79 -2.10 -3.25
CA ASN A 114 7.06 -2.37 -2.56
C ASN A 114 6.95 -2.19 -1.04
N ILE A 115 6.20 -1.19 -0.58
CA ILE A 115 5.91 -1.00 0.85
C ILE A 115 5.09 -2.18 1.39
N ASP A 116 4.00 -2.57 0.72
CA ASP A 116 3.17 -3.68 1.18
C ASP A 116 3.91 -5.02 1.16
N LEU A 117 4.73 -5.29 0.15
CA LEU A 117 5.56 -6.49 0.09
C LEU A 117 6.55 -6.58 1.25
N LYS A 118 7.20 -5.47 1.60
CA LYS A 118 8.22 -5.45 2.66
C LYS A 118 7.63 -5.48 4.07
N TYR A 119 6.52 -4.81 4.30
CA TYR A 119 6.00 -4.59 5.65
C TYR A 119 4.67 -5.28 5.91
N TRP A 120 3.67 -5.09 5.06
CA TRP A 120 2.33 -5.65 5.23
C TRP A 120 2.32 -7.17 5.02
N LEU A 121 2.81 -7.63 3.88
CA LEU A 121 2.80 -9.06 3.55
C LEU A 121 3.73 -9.83 4.49
N ALA A 122 4.98 -9.39 4.63
CA ALA A 122 5.96 -10.11 5.44
C ALA A 122 5.68 -10.00 6.95
N GLY A 123 5.30 -8.81 7.43
CA GLY A 123 5.15 -8.53 8.87
C GLY A 123 3.80 -8.92 9.46
N ASP A 124 2.75 -9.03 8.67
CA ASP A 124 1.41 -9.38 9.15
C ASP A 124 0.85 -10.61 8.45
N ILE A 125 0.61 -10.56 7.14
CA ILE A 125 -0.15 -11.60 6.44
C ILE A 125 0.53 -12.97 6.53
N LEU A 126 1.77 -13.07 6.09
CA LEU A 126 2.50 -14.34 6.09
C LEU A 126 2.78 -14.83 7.50
N GLN A 127 3.14 -13.94 8.42
CA GLN A 127 3.38 -14.29 9.80
C GLN A 127 2.12 -14.80 10.51
N LYS A 128 0.99 -14.15 10.28
CA LYS A 128 -0.31 -14.57 10.81
C LYS A 128 -0.72 -15.92 10.24
N THR A 129 -0.63 -16.08 8.92
CA THR A 129 -0.97 -17.31 8.23
C THR A 129 -0.13 -18.48 8.74
N ASP A 130 1.19 -18.31 8.86
CA ASP A 130 2.09 -19.33 9.38
C ASP A 130 1.76 -19.72 10.82
N ARG A 131 1.67 -18.75 11.73
CA ARG A 131 1.40 -19.01 13.14
C ARG A 131 0.06 -19.69 13.38
N MET A 132 -0.99 -19.25 12.68
CA MET A 132 -2.34 -19.81 12.87
C MET A 132 -2.46 -21.20 12.28
N SER A 133 -1.88 -21.46 11.12
CA SER A 133 -1.90 -22.77 10.50
C SER A 133 -1.05 -23.78 11.25
N MET A 134 0.15 -23.39 11.67
CA MET A 134 1.04 -24.27 12.45
C MET A 134 0.48 -24.61 13.82
N ALA A 135 -0.29 -23.72 14.46
CA ALA A 135 -1.01 -24.02 15.70
C ALA A 135 -2.01 -25.18 15.53
N HIS A 136 -2.46 -25.46 14.31
CA HIS A 136 -3.36 -26.57 13.97
C HIS A 136 -2.65 -27.68 13.17
N SER A 137 -1.33 -27.74 13.20
CA SER A 137 -0.52 -28.73 12.47
C SER A 137 -0.81 -28.76 10.95
N LEU A 138 -1.07 -27.59 10.38
CA LEU A 138 -1.37 -27.40 8.97
C LEU A 138 -0.22 -26.63 8.32
N GLU A 139 0.39 -27.19 7.26
CA GLU A 139 1.39 -26.49 6.47
C GLU A 139 0.72 -25.70 5.35
N VAL A 140 0.85 -24.38 5.37
CA VAL A 140 0.37 -23.51 4.29
C VAL A 140 1.52 -23.18 3.33
N ARG A 141 1.32 -23.45 2.05
CA ARG A 141 2.24 -23.05 0.97
C ARG A 141 1.62 -21.96 0.14
N VAL A 142 2.45 -20.98 -0.20
CA VAL A 142 2.05 -19.76 -0.94
C VAL A 142 2.73 -19.75 -2.31
N PRO A 143 2.11 -20.32 -3.36
CA PRO A 143 2.71 -20.43 -4.68
C PRO A 143 3.03 -19.08 -5.33
N SER A 144 2.25 -18.05 -5.06
CA SER A 144 2.47 -16.68 -5.55
C SER A 144 3.85 -16.12 -5.15
N TRP A 145 4.41 -16.61 -4.03
CA TRP A 145 5.69 -16.17 -3.48
C TRP A 145 6.91 -16.97 -4.02
N THR A 146 6.70 -17.83 -4.99
CA THR A 146 7.83 -18.53 -5.64
C THR A 146 8.64 -17.57 -6.52
N GLY A 147 9.94 -17.84 -6.69
CA GLY A 147 10.80 -17.01 -7.54
C GLY A 147 10.34 -16.93 -9.00
N MET A 148 9.54 -17.88 -9.48
CA MET A 148 8.93 -17.84 -10.80
C MET A 148 7.82 -16.79 -10.86
N CYS A 149 6.87 -16.81 -9.93
CA CYS A 149 5.78 -15.82 -9.86
C CYS A 149 6.31 -14.40 -9.61
N SER A 150 7.33 -14.25 -8.76
CA SER A 150 7.99 -12.97 -8.53
C SER A 150 8.62 -12.39 -9.81
N ARG A 151 9.28 -13.22 -10.62
CA ARG A 151 9.85 -12.80 -11.93
C ARG A 151 8.76 -12.45 -12.93
N LEU A 152 7.69 -13.23 -13.00
CA LEU A 152 6.53 -12.96 -13.84
C LEU A 152 5.87 -11.63 -13.46
N SER A 153 5.64 -11.39 -12.17
CA SER A 153 5.06 -10.12 -11.70
C SER A 153 5.90 -8.91 -12.11
N GLY A 154 7.24 -9.01 -12.05
CA GLY A 154 8.16 -7.98 -12.54
C GLY A 154 8.03 -7.70 -14.04
N HIS A 155 7.69 -8.71 -14.85
CA HIS A 155 7.42 -8.55 -16.27
C HIS A 155 6.06 -7.91 -16.53
N PHE A 156 5.01 -8.33 -15.83
CA PHE A 156 3.66 -7.75 -15.91
C PHE A 156 3.60 -6.30 -15.41
N ARG A 157 4.40 -5.93 -14.41
CA ARG A 157 4.50 -4.54 -13.93
C ARG A 157 4.90 -3.56 -15.02
N ARG A 158 5.73 -3.97 -15.98
CA ARG A 158 6.13 -3.12 -17.11
C ARG A 158 5.06 -2.97 -18.18
N SER A 159 4.11 -3.90 -18.27
CA SER A 159 3.14 -3.95 -19.37
C SER A 159 1.74 -3.45 -19.02
N LYS A 160 1.22 -3.65 -17.80
CA LYS A 160 -0.14 -3.18 -17.42
C LYS A 160 -0.28 -3.07 -15.89
N ILE A 161 -0.30 -1.87 -15.39
CA ILE A 161 -0.71 -1.59 -14.01
C ILE A 161 -2.24 -1.68 -13.96
N CYS A 162 -2.75 -2.71 -13.32
CA CYS A 162 -4.17 -2.97 -13.05
C CYS A 162 -5.10 -3.06 -14.29
N PRO A 163 -5.56 -4.25 -14.70
CA PRO A 163 -6.62 -4.37 -15.68
C PRO A 163 -7.90 -3.65 -15.19
N ARG A 164 -8.69 -3.10 -16.12
CA ARG A 164 -10.01 -2.54 -15.82
C ARG A 164 -10.89 -3.61 -15.18
N LYS A 165 -11.84 -3.20 -14.33
CA LYS A 165 -12.81 -4.10 -13.67
C LYS A 165 -13.56 -5.03 -14.62
N ASP A 166 -13.61 -4.68 -15.90
CA ASP A 166 -14.36 -5.36 -16.94
C ASP A 166 -13.58 -6.53 -17.59
N GLU A 167 -12.29 -6.70 -17.23
CA GLU A 167 -11.43 -7.77 -17.80
C GLU A 167 -11.20 -8.94 -16.82
N VAL A 168 -11.78 -8.91 -15.63
CA VAL A 168 -11.77 -10.02 -14.67
C VAL A 168 -13.15 -10.64 -14.62
N SER A 169 -13.56 -11.22 -15.73
CA SER A 169 -14.64 -12.19 -15.80
C SER A 169 -14.06 -13.51 -16.31
N VAL A 170 -13.76 -14.39 -15.37
CA VAL A 170 -13.83 -15.86 -15.56
C VAL A 170 -14.47 -16.44 -14.35
#